data_cb2acc42a249cc266bce8bc6206bc2fc
#
_entry.id   cb2acc42a249cc266bce8bc6206bc2fc
#
_cell.length_a   1.000
_cell.length_b   1.000
_cell.length_c   1.000
_cell.angle_alpha   90.00
_cell.angle_beta   90.00
_cell.angle_gamma   90.00
#
_symmetry.space_group_name_H-M   'P 1'
#
loop_
_entity.id
_entity.type
_entity.pdbx_description
1 polymer ?
#
loop_
_entity_poly.entity_id
_entity_poly.type
_entity_poly.pdbx_seq_one_letter_code
_entity_poly.pdbx_strand_id
1 'polypeptide(L)'
;MRNMAIVVGLAVLSGCGTMDYKPTEYPLREGLIPSFKVSGPVTVTNAQTATDEFIVYSYMGTKLGSNLKAITETMAEQTRKEIGKMGAGSGAPKSIALKVDSLVSRYMMAMFWKSSIQFTATLGNGQTLSFDVPHTSGSPHQNLNGNIAEGVMTMLRDDRVRAYLGS
;
A
#
# COMPACT_ATOMS: atom_id res chain seq x y z
N MET A 1 38.35 57.86 -1.01
CA MET A 1 37.13 57.11 -0.53
C MET A 1 36.82 56.02 -1.55
N ARG A 2 37.13 54.78 -1.21
CA ARG A 2 36.95 53.59 -2.12
C ARG A 2 35.73 52.81 -1.69
N ASN A 3 34.66 52.90 -2.48
CA ASN A 3 33.43 52.12 -2.24
C ASN A 3 33.66 50.63 -2.60
N MET A 4 33.64 49.80 -1.58
CA MET A 4 33.71 48.36 -1.71
C MET A 4 32.26 47.82 -1.79
N ALA A 5 31.83 47.49 -2.99
CA ALA A 5 30.53 46.85 -3.20
C ALA A 5 30.64 45.37 -2.80
N ILE A 6 29.93 44.98 -1.74
CA ILE A 6 29.76 43.59 -1.31
C ILE A 6 28.65 42.95 -2.16
N VAL A 7 29.02 42.09 -3.10
CA VAL A 7 28.07 41.24 -3.82
C VAL A 7 27.74 40.03 -2.95
N VAL A 8 26.57 40.05 -2.32
CA VAL A 8 26.02 38.89 -1.61
C VAL A 8 25.43 37.96 -2.64
N GLY A 9 26.16 36.91 -2.98
CA GLY A 9 25.65 35.81 -3.81
C GLY A 9 24.65 34.99 -3.03
N LEU A 10 23.36 35.07 -3.36
CA LEU A 10 22.34 34.12 -2.91
C LEU A 10 22.60 32.76 -3.61
N ALA A 11 23.23 31.85 -2.90
CA ALA A 11 23.25 30.44 -3.30
C ALA A 11 21.85 29.87 -3.07
N VAL A 12 21.05 29.76 -4.13
CA VAL A 12 19.78 29.01 -4.12
C VAL A 12 20.15 27.53 -4.09
N LEU A 13 20.22 26.96 -2.90
CA LEU A 13 20.28 25.51 -2.70
C LEU A 13 18.92 24.92 -3.11
N SER A 14 18.77 24.58 -4.38
CA SER A 14 17.67 23.74 -4.84
C SER A 14 17.87 22.33 -4.26
N GLY A 15 17.37 22.13 -3.03
CA GLY A 15 17.36 20.83 -2.38
C GLY A 15 16.43 19.89 -3.14
N CYS A 16 16.97 18.98 -3.94
CA CYS A 16 16.25 17.79 -4.40
C CYS A 16 16.01 16.89 -3.19
N GLY A 17 15.04 17.25 -2.34
CA GLY A 17 14.65 16.46 -1.18
C GLY A 17 13.70 15.33 -1.56
N THR A 18 13.81 14.21 -0.86
CA THR A 18 12.76 13.18 -0.86
C THR A 18 11.63 13.67 0.02
N MET A 19 10.39 13.62 -0.48
CA MET A 19 9.19 13.90 0.29
C MET A 19 8.68 12.62 0.94
N ASP A 20 8.29 12.70 2.20
CA ASP A 20 7.69 11.57 2.93
C ASP A 20 6.31 11.23 2.33
N TYR A 21 6.17 10.01 1.83
CA TYR A 21 4.90 9.45 1.42
C TYR A 21 4.32 8.63 2.56
N LYS A 22 3.25 9.13 3.13
CA LYS A 22 2.44 8.42 4.12
C LYS A 22 1.31 7.68 3.42
N PRO A 23 1.34 6.34 3.37
CA PRO A 23 0.24 5.58 2.80
C PRO A 23 -1.06 5.88 3.53
N THR A 24 -2.15 5.98 2.78
CA THR A 24 -3.49 6.16 3.34
C THR A 24 -4.46 5.18 2.70
N GLU A 25 -5.49 4.79 3.43
CA GLU A 25 -6.56 3.98 2.88
C GLU A 25 -7.19 4.66 1.66
N TYR A 26 -7.48 3.88 0.65
CA TYR A 26 -8.22 4.31 -0.53
C TYR A 26 -9.63 3.69 -0.51
N PRO A 27 -10.70 4.49 -0.45
CA PRO A 27 -12.05 3.95 -0.32
C PRO A 27 -12.41 3.02 -1.49
N LEU A 28 -12.77 1.79 -1.16
CA LEU A 28 -13.32 0.84 -2.13
C LEU A 28 -14.83 1.08 -2.28
N ARG A 29 -15.29 1.12 -3.53
CA ARG A 29 -16.73 1.19 -3.84
C ARG A 29 -17.38 -0.12 -3.40
N GLU A 30 -18.61 -0.04 -2.95
CA GLU A 30 -19.43 -1.21 -2.66
C GLU A 30 -19.55 -2.14 -3.87
N GLY A 31 -19.55 -3.45 -3.61
CA GLY A 31 -19.67 -4.48 -4.65
C GLY A 31 -18.36 -4.82 -5.38
N LEU A 32 -17.26 -4.08 -5.18
CA LEU A 32 -15.97 -4.46 -5.76
C LEU A 32 -15.41 -5.75 -5.15
N ILE A 33 -15.66 -6.00 -3.88
CA ILE A 33 -15.38 -7.28 -3.23
C ILE A 33 -16.72 -8.00 -3.11
N PRO A 34 -16.92 -9.15 -3.78
CA PRO A 34 -18.13 -9.93 -3.64
C PRO A 34 -18.35 -10.33 -2.19
N SER A 35 -19.57 -10.27 -1.71
CA SER A 35 -19.91 -10.75 -0.36
C SER A 35 -19.59 -12.23 -0.24
N PHE A 36 -18.99 -12.62 0.88
CA PHE A 36 -18.72 -14.01 1.23
C PHE A 36 -18.92 -14.22 2.73
N LYS A 37 -19.13 -15.45 3.11
CA LYS A 37 -19.31 -15.82 4.51
C LYS A 37 -17.96 -15.77 5.23
N VAL A 38 -17.93 -15.12 6.40
CA VAL A 38 -16.82 -15.16 7.34
C VAL A 38 -17.28 -15.99 8.54
N SER A 39 -16.65 -17.14 8.78
CA SER A 39 -17.14 -18.14 9.75
C SER A 39 -16.92 -17.73 11.21
N GLY A 40 -15.90 -16.94 11.50
CA GLY A 40 -15.54 -16.50 12.86
C GLY A 40 -14.80 -15.17 12.88
N PRO A 41 -14.40 -14.69 14.06
CA PRO A 41 -13.59 -13.47 14.20
C PRO A 41 -12.29 -13.55 13.39
N VAL A 42 -11.91 -12.47 12.69
CA VAL A 42 -10.68 -12.42 11.88
C VAL A 42 -9.73 -11.40 12.45
N THR A 43 -8.50 -11.83 12.74
CA THR A 43 -7.38 -10.95 13.11
C THR A 43 -6.47 -10.77 11.89
N VAL A 44 -6.25 -9.52 11.49
CA VAL A 44 -5.28 -9.19 10.43
C VAL A 44 -4.09 -8.47 11.05
N THR A 45 -2.89 -9.00 10.83
CA THR A 45 -1.64 -8.46 11.40
C THR A 45 -0.66 -8.03 10.34
N ASN A 46 0.15 -7.04 10.70
CA ASN A 46 1.29 -6.62 9.92
C ASN A 46 2.50 -7.48 10.29
N ALA A 47 2.97 -8.31 9.37
CA ALA A 47 4.15 -9.16 9.54
C ALA A 47 5.44 -8.52 8.98
N GLN A 48 5.36 -7.28 8.44
CA GLN A 48 6.54 -6.59 7.91
C GLN A 48 7.28 -5.85 9.02
N THR A 49 8.58 -6.09 9.13
CA THR A 49 9.47 -5.47 10.13
C THR A 49 10.37 -4.38 9.56
N ALA A 50 10.54 -4.33 8.22
CA ALA A 50 11.45 -3.38 7.58
C ALA A 50 10.93 -1.94 7.70
N THR A 51 11.73 -1.10 8.36
CA THR A 51 11.47 0.32 8.60
C THR A 51 12.37 1.23 7.78
N ASP A 52 13.32 0.67 7.03
CA ASP A 52 14.22 1.44 6.17
C ASP A 52 13.41 2.15 5.08
N GLU A 53 13.72 3.44 4.91
CA GLU A 53 13.09 4.25 3.89
C GLU A 53 13.60 3.86 2.49
N PHE A 54 12.70 3.74 1.53
CA PHE A 54 13.02 3.54 0.12
C PHE A 54 12.15 4.41 -0.79
N ILE A 55 12.61 4.61 -2.01
CA ILE A 55 11.91 5.46 -2.98
C ILE A 55 10.80 4.65 -3.65
N VAL A 56 9.55 5.00 -3.35
CA VAL A 56 8.34 4.41 -3.97
C VAL A 56 8.00 5.07 -5.32
N TYR A 57 8.49 6.29 -5.57
CA TYR A 57 8.29 7.04 -6.80
C TYR A 57 9.42 8.05 -7.05
N SER A 58 9.86 8.17 -8.30
CA SER A 58 10.83 9.19 -8.72
C SER A 58 10.57 9.63 -10.16
N TYR A 59 10.37 10.93 -10.38
CA TYR A 59 10.23 11.52 -11.71
C TYR A 59 10.47 13.04 -11.68
N MET A 60 11.22 13.57 -12.63
CA MET A 60 11.52 15.02 -12.81
C MET A 60 11.93 15.73 -11.50
N GLY A 61 12.85 15.14 -10.74
CA GLY A 61 13.33 15.72 -9.48
C GLY A 61 12.42 15.48 -8.27
N THR A 62 11.18 15.07 -8.47
CA THR A 62 10.27 14.66 -7.38
C THR A 62 10.56 13.23 -6.96
N LYS A 63 10.78 13.02 -5.66
CA LYS A 63 10.94 11.70 -5.05
C LYS A 63 9.97 11.55 -3.89
N LEU A 64 9.32 10.40 -3.81
CA LEU A 64 8.50 10.01 -2.66
C LEU A 64 9.15 8.82 -1.97
N GLY A 65 9.41 8.95 -0.66
CA GLY A 65 9.98 7.91 0.19
C GLY A 65 8.93 7.35 1.14
N SER A 66 9.03 6.08 1.47
CA SER A 66 8.23 5.39 2.49
C SER A 66 8.96 4.15 2.99
N ASN A 67 8.36 3.41 3.90
CA ASN A 67 8.89 2.12 4.36
C ASN A 67 7.84 1.02 4.23
N LEU A 68 8.30 -0.23 4.10
CA LEU A 68 7.42 -1.38 3.87
C LEU A 68 6.49 -1.66 5.05
N LYS A 69 6.92 -1.37 6.28
CA LYS A 69 6.10 -1.56 7.48
C LYS A 69 4.88 -0.63 7.47
N ALA A 70 5.06 0.65 7.14
CA ALA A 70 3.96 1.62 7.04
C ALA A 70 2.97 1.25 5.92
N ILE A 71 3.50 0.83 4.76
CA ILE A 71 2.67 0.38 3.63
C ILE A 71 1.85 -0.86 4.03
N THR A 72 2.50 -1.84 4.69
CA THR A 72 1.81 -3.05 5.15
C THR A 72 0.75 -2.75 6.20
N GLU A 73 1.00 -1.80 7.12
CA GLU A 73 -0.01 -1.42 8.11
C GLU A 73 -1.25 -0.83 7.47
N THR A 74 -1.09 0.08 6.53
CA THR A 74 -2.25 0.64 5.77
C THR A 74 -3.02 -0.47 5.04
N MET A 75 -2.32 -1.43 4.45
CA MET A 75 -2.96 -2.59 3.82
C MET A 75 -3.72 -3.45 4.82
N ALA A 76 -3.14 -3.68 6.00
CA ALA A 76 -3.77 -4.47 7.07
C ALA A 76 -5.01 -3.75 7.64
N GLU A 77 -4.93 -2.44 7.87
CA GLU A 77 -6.08 -1.63 8.32
C GLU A 77 -7.23 -1.68 7.31
N GLN A 78 -6.94 -1.48 6.04
CA GLN A 78 -7.94 -1.56 4.99
C GLN A 78 -8.54 -2.98 4.88
N THR A 79 -7.73 -4.01 5.03
CA THR A 79 -8.20 -5.41 5.03
C THR A 79 -9.15 -5.68 6.21
N ARG A 80 -8.81 -5.22 7.44
CA ARG A 80 -9.68 -5.33 8.63
C ARG A 80 -11.03 -4.68 8.37
N LYS A 81 -11.02 -3.49 7.79
CA LYS A 81 -12.22 -2.72 7.47
C LYS A 81 -13.11 -3.43 6.45
N GLU A 82 -12.53 -3.95 5.38
CA GLU A 82 -13.30 -4.64 4.34
C GLU A 82 -13.87 -5.98 4.85
N ILE A 83 -13.10 -6.76 5.61
CA ILE A 83 -13.60 -7.99 6.27
C ILE A 83 -14.69 -7.64 7.29
N GLY A 84 -14.54 -6.56 8.04
CA GLY A 84 -15.53 -6.11 9.02
C GLY A 84 -16.92 -5.83 8.41
N LYS A 85 -16.98 -5.40 7.15
CA LYS A 85 -18.24 -5.20 6.42
C LYS A 85 -18.99 -6.51 6.12
N MET A 86 -18.28 -7.64 6.11
CA MET A 86 -18.88 -8.95 5.84
C MET A 86 -19.62 -9.54 7.05
N GLY A 87 -19.38 -8.95 8.25
CA GLY A 87 -19.81 -9.51 9.52
C GLY A 87 -18.95 -10.72 9.93
N ALA A 88 -18.96 -11.05 11.21
CA ALA A 88 -18.26 -12.20 11.75
C ALA A 88 -19.27 -13.26 12.20
N GLY A 89 -19.05 -14.51 11.82
CA GLY A 89 -19.77 -15.65 12.39
C GLY A 89 -19.27 -15.99 13.80
N SER A 90 -19.86 -17.03 14.41
CA SER A 90 -19.52 -17.54 15.74
C SER A 90 -18.52 -18.70 15.72
N GLY A 91 -17.90 -18.98 14.57
CA GLY A 91 -16.94 -20.06 14.39
C GLY A 91 -15.56 -19.77 14.99
N ALA A 92 -14.61 -20.65 14.73
CA ALA A 92 -13.25 -20.52 15.24
C ALA A 92 -12.55 -19.24 14.74
N PRO A 93 -11.72 -18.61 15.56
CA PRO A 93 -10.93 -17.43 15.16
C PRO A 93 -10.03 -17.74 13.96
N LYS A 94 -9.93 -16.78 13.05
CA LYS A 94 -9.08 -16.83 11.86
C LYS A 94 -8.01 -15.76 11.95
N SER A 95 -6.88 -15.96 11.27
CA SER A 95 -5.84 -14.92 11.18
C SER A 95 -5.28 -14.82 9.77
N ILE A 96 -4.88 -13.60 9.40
CA ILE A 96 -4.15 -13.28 8.18
C ILE A 96 -2.96 -12.41 8.59
N ALA A 97 -1.75 -12.85 8.29
CA ALA A 97 -0.54 -12.05 8.46
C ALA A 97 -0.10 -11.52 7.09
N LEU A 98 -0.05 -10.18 6.95
CA LEU A 98 0.30 -9.50 5.70
C LEU A 98 1.75 -9.00 5.74
N LYS A 99 2.44 -9.14 4.62
CA LYS A 99 3.78 -8.61 4.43
C LYS A 99 3.93 -8.08 3.01
N VAL A 100 4.06 -6.77 2.87
CA VAL A 100 4.40 -6.14 1.59
C VAL A 100 5.89 -6.25 1.35
N ASP A 101 6.28 -6.75 0.20
CA ASP A 101 7.68 -6.93 -0.18
C ASP A 101 8.16 -5.81 -1.12
N SER A 102 7.26 -5.19 -1.89
CA SER A 102 7.57 -4.03 -2.70
C SER A 102 6.31 -3.22 -3.06
N LEU A 103 6.46 -1.91 -3.22
CA LEU A 103 5.49 -1.01 -3.85
C LEU A 103 6.25 0.06 -4.61
N VAL A 104 6.12 0.09 -5.92
CA VAL A 104 6.83 1.05 -6.78
C VAL A 104 5.87 1.63 -7.80
N SER A 105 5.90 2.95 -7.97
CA SER A 105 5.16 3.68 -9.00
C SER A 105 6.11 4.34 -9.99
N ARG A 106 5.75 4.31 -11.27
CA ARG A 106 6.52 4.92 -12.37
C ARG A 106 5.60 5.79 -13.21
N TYR A 107 6.11 6.95 -13.61
CA TYR A 107 5.47 7.76 -14.63
C TYR A 107 5.51 7.02 -15.97
N MET A 108 4.37 6.99 -16.62
CA MET A 108 4.24 6.59 -18.01
C MET A 108 4.03 7.84 -18.88
N MET A 109 3.65 7.73 -20.10
CA MET A 109 3.31 8.90 -20.93
C MET A 109 1.86 9.38 -20.68
N ALA A 110 1.53 10.59 -21.13
CA ALA A 110 0.17 11.15 -21.13
C ALA A 110 -0.49 11.26 -19.73
N MET A 111 0.28 11.61 -18.68
CA MET A 111 -0.20 11.83 -17.32
C MET A 111 -0.77 10.58 -16.64
N PHE A 112 -0.28 9.39 -16.99
CA PHE A 112 -0.59 8.15 -16.32
C PHE A 112 0.59 7.62 -15.52
N TRP A 113 0.29 7.01 -14.38
CA TRP A 113 1.24 6.31 -13.51
C TRP A 113 0.88 4.84 -13.43
N LYS A 114 1.89 3.99 -13.55
CA LYS A 114 1.76 2.56 -13.37
C LYS A 114 2.53 2.15 -12.12
N SER A 115 1.89 1.41 -11.23
CA SER A 115 2.52 0.81 -10.05
C SER A 115 2.35 -0.70 -10.04
N SER A 116 3.14 -1.37 -9.22
CA SER A 116 2.92 -2.75 -8.81
C SER A 116 3.19 -2.87 -7.32
N ILE A 117 2.34 -3.61 -6.62
CA ILE A 117 2.53 -4.04 -5.24
C ILE A 117 2.76 -5.55 -5.21
N GLN A 118 3.83 -5.98 -4.55
CA GLN A 118 4.10 -7.39 -4.28
C GLN A 118 3.97 -7.62 -2.77
N PHE A 119 3.21 -8.64 -2.40
CA PHE A 119 2.99 -8.96 -1.00
C PHE A 119 2.65 -10.43 -0.80
N THR A 120 2.80 -10.88 0.45
CA THR A 120 2.39 -12.20 0.89
C THR A 120 1.30 -12.10 1.95
N ALA A 121 0.37 -13.06 1.92
CA ALA A 121 -0.63 -13.28 2.95
C ALA A 121 -0.47 -14.69 3.51
N THR A 122 -0.12 -14.78 4.79
CA THR A 122 -0.04 -16.05 5.52
C THR A 122 -1.32 -16.24 6.31
N LEU A 123 -2.06 -17.29 5.99
CA LEU A 123 -3.30 -17.66 6.65
C LEU A 123 -3.02 -18.46 7.92
N GLY A 124 -3.92 -18.43 8.89
CA GLY A 124 -3.74 -19.13 10.17
C GLY A 124 -3.69 -20.64 10.08
N ASN A 125 -4.04 -21.23 8.93
CA ASN A 125 -3.81 -22.65 8.64
C ASN A 125 -2.40 -22.96 8.13
N GLY A 126 -1.50 -21.96 8.06
CA GLY A 126 -0.11 -22.07 7.59
C GLY A 126 0.07 -21.89 6.08
N GLN A 127 -1.00 -21.74 5.31
CA GLN A 127 -0.90 -21.47 3.88
C GLN A 127 -0.38 -20.05 3.63
N THR A 128 0.62 -19.92 2.77
CA THR A 128 1.16 -18.62 2.33
C THR A 128 0.84 -18.40 0.86
N LEU A 129 0.28 -17.25 0.55
CA LEU A 129 -0.13 -16.84 -0.78
C LEU A 129 0.65 -15.59 -1.18
N SER A 130 1.23 -15.60 -2.38
CA SER A 130 1.96 -14.45 -2.94
C SER A 130 1.14 -13.80 -4.03
N PHE A 131 1.16 -12.46 -4.05
CA PHE A 131 0.44 -11.63 -5.00
C PHE A 131 1.38 -10.63 -5.65
N ASP A 132 1.16 -10.38 -6.95
CA ASP A 132 1.77 -9.28 -7.71
C ASP A 132 0.64 -8.56 -8.44
N VAL A 133 0.33 -7.34 -7.98
CA VAL A 133 -0.88 -6.62 -8.40
C VAL A 133 -0.49 -5.31 -9.07
N PRO A 134 -0.69 -5.20 -10.39
CA PRO A 134 -0.48 -3.95 -11.11
C PRO A 134 -1.66 -2.99 -10.91
N HIS A 135 -1.37 -1.67 -10.96
CA HIS A 135 -2.39 -0.63 -10.91
C HIS A 135 -1.99 0.56 -11.79
N THR A 136 -2.98 1.31 -12.29
CA THR A 136 -2.76 2.50 -13.12
C THR A 136 -3.73 3.60 -12.71
N SER A 137 -3.23 4.83 -12.54
CA SER A 137 -4.07 6.00 -12.24
C SER A 137 -3.48 7.31 -12.74
N GLY A 138 -4.22 8.41 -12.55
CA GLY A 138 -3.88 9.75 -13.04
C GLY A 138 -2.98 10.60 -12.14
N SER A 139 -2.50 10.09 -10.99
CA SER A 139 -1.54 10.80 -10.13
C SER A 139 -0.70 9.83 -9.29
N PRO A 140 0.52 10.19 -8.87
CA PRO A 140 1.40 9.29 -8.12
C PRO A 140 0.80 8.86 -6.77
N HIS A 141 0.20 9.77 -5.99
CA HIS A 141 -0.39 9.44 -4.69
C HIS A 141 -1.63 8.53 -4.84
N GLN A 142 -2.53 8.85 -5.78
CA GLN A 142 -3.67 7.99 -6.08
C GLN A 142 -3.23 6.63 -6.61
N ASN A 143 -2.13 6.60 -7.38
CA ASN A 143 -1.58 5.37 -7.91
C ASN A 143 -1.04 4.45 -6.81
N LEU A 144 -0.28 4.99 -5.84
CA LEU A 144 0.27 4.22 -4.73
C LEU A 144 -0.83 3.74 -3.77
N ASN A 145 -1.72 4.64 -3.32
CA ASN A 145 -2.83 4.28 -2.42
C ASN A 145 -3.84 3.34 -3.10
N GLY A 146 -4.16 3.61 -4.37
CA GLY A 146 -5.04 2.75 -5.18
C GLY A 146 -4.46 1.36 -5.38
N ASN A 147 -3.13 1.23 -5.52
CA ASN A 147 -2.49 -0.07 -5.64
C ASN A 147 -2.56 -0.90 -4.35
N ILE A 148 -2.44 -0.26 -3.17
CA ILE A 148 -2.67 -0.93 -1.89
C ILE A 148 -4.10 -1.47 -1.83
N ALA A 149 -5.09 -0.64 -2.18
CA ALA A 149 -6.50 -1.02 -2.21
C ALA A 149 -6.80 -2.14 -3.22
N GLU A 150 -6.20 -2.09 -4.42
CA GLU A 150 -6.28 -3.14 -5.43
C GLU A 150 -5.69 -4.46 -4.92
N GLY A 151 -4.59 -4.40 -4.16
CA GLY A 151 -3.98 -5.54 -3.47
C GLY A 151 -4.95 -6.19 -2.49
N VAL A 152 -5.60 -5.39 -1.63
CA VAL A 152 -6.63 -5.87 -0.69
C VAL A 152 -7.78 -6.52 -1.43
N MET A 153 -8.29 -5.87 -2.47
CA MET A 153 -9.38 -6.37 -3.28
C MET A 153 -9.02 -7.69 -3.98
N THR A 154 -7.85 -7.78 -4.57
CA THR A 154 -7.34 -8.99 -5.24
C THR A 154 -7.23 -10.16 -4.25
N MET A 155 -6.65 -9.91 -3.07
CA MET A 155 -6.53 -10.92 -2.01
C MET A 155 -7.90 -11.40 -1.52
N LEU A 156 -8.84 -10.50 -1.24
CA LEU A 156 -10.18 -10.87 -0.74
C LEU A 156 -11.08 -11.50 -1.80
N ARG A 157 -10.72 -11.40 -3.09
CA ARG A 157 -11.35 -12.13 -4.20
C ARG A 157 -10.76 -13.50 -4.44
N ASP A 158 -9.56 -13.79 -3.91
CA ASP A 158 -8.91 -15.10 -4.07
C ASP A 158 -9.72 -16.21 -3.40
N ASP A 159 -10.04 -17.25 -4.16
CA ASP A 159 -10.89 -18.35 -3.68
C ASP A 159 -10.29 -19.10 -2.48
N ARG A 160 -8.96 -19.16 -2.39
CA ARG A 160 -8.24 -19.80 -1.27
C ARG A 160 -8.42 -19.00 0.02
N VAL A 161 -8.33 -17.67 -0.07
CA VAL A 161 -8.57 -16.76 1.08
C VAL A 161 -10.04 -16.87 1.51
N ARG A 162 -10.96 -16.82 0.55
CA ARG A 162 -12.40 -16.91 0.82
C ARG A 162 -12.81 -18.26 1.40
N ALA A 163 -12.28 -19.37 0.87
CA ALA A 163 -12.50 -20.70 1.42
C ALA A 163 -11.98 -20.81 2.85
N TYR A 164 -10.79 -20.28 3.14
CA TYR A 164 -10.24 -20.26 4.49
C TYR A 164 -11.09 -19.43 5.45
N LEU A 165 -11.56 -18.25 5.05
CA LEU A 165 -12.36 -17.38 5.91
C LEU A 165 -13.78 -17.92 6.13
N GLY A 166 -14.31 -18.70 5.17
CA GLY A 166 -15.66 -19.28 5.22
C GLY A 166 -15.76 -20.65 5.88
N SER A 167 -14.62 -21.30 6.16
CA SER A 167 -14.54 -22.65 6.74
C SER A 167 -14.86 -22.73 8.23
#